data_513d634b11c0ef437720416c18ecc532
#
_entry.id   513d634b11c0ef437720416c18ecc532
#
_cell.length_a   1.000
_cell.length_b   1.000
_cell.length_c   1.000
_cell.angle_alpha   90.00
_cell.angle_beta   90.00
_cell.angle_gamma   90.00
#
_symmetry.space_group_name_H-M   'P 1'
#
loop_
_entity.id
_entity.type
_entity.pdbx_description
1 polymer ?
#
loop_
_entity_poly.entity_id
_entity_poly.type
_entity_poly.pdbx_seq_one_letter_code
_entity_poly.pdbx_strand_id
1 'polypeptide(L)'
;MAMLRLAAVTGAEYEWSQHEAIGRAVGLTEFDIAAAHEGRIAGLDIALRSALEVGESVAREPGLPANLLTRCLRWFGEEETDTLVLAPGYHRKVSGCMVSFRLQPEEALG
;
A
#
# COMPACT_ATOMS: atom_id res chain seq x y z
N MET A 1 -0.71 3.44 -4.68
CA MET A 1 -1.63 3.85 -3.59
C MET A 1 -1.64 2.87 -2.41
N ALA A 2 -1.89 1.60 -2.65
CA ALA A 2 -1.91 0.59 -1.57
C ALA A 2 -0.58 0.51 -0.82
N MET A 3 0.53 0.53 -1.54
CA MET A 3 1.87 0.47 -0.96
C MET A 3 2.18 1.71 -0.12
N LEU A 4 1.76 2.88 -0.58
CA LEU A 4 1.92 4.12 0.19
C LEU A 4 1.14 4.05 1.51
N ARG A 5 -0.10 3.58 1.45
CA ARG A 5 -0.89 3.46 2.68
C ARG A 5 -0.30 2.42 3.63
N LEU A 6 0.15 1.30 3.12
CA LEU A 6 0.85 0.29 3.93
C LEU A 6 2.07 0.90 4.62
N ALA A 7 2.91 1.61 3.88
CA ALA A 7 4.11 2.25 4.43
C ALA A 7 3.76 3.28 5.50
N ALA A 8 2.72 4.09 5.28
CA ALA A 8 2.27 5.09 6.26
C ALA A 8 1.79 4.45 7.56
N VAL A 9 0.98 3.40 7.46
CA VAL A 9 0.43 2.71 8.65
C VAL A 9 1.52 2.01 9.45
N THR A 10 2.48 1.38 8.75
CA THR A 10 3.56 0.62 9.41
C THR A 10 4.75 1.49 9.81
N GLY A 11 4.79 2.76 9.42
CA GLY A 11 5.90 3.65 9.72
C GLY A 11 7.18 3.33 8.95
N ALA A 12 7.06 2.68 7.79
CA ALA A 12 8.20 2.26 6.98
C ALA A 12 8.67 3.43 6.09
N GLU A 13 9.56 4.25 6.60
CA GLU A 13 10.01 5.48 5.93
C GLU A 13 10.68 5.24 4.58
N TYR A 14 11.50 4.20 4.47
CA TYR A 14 12.19 3.88 3.23
C TYR A 14 11.20 3.48 2.13
N GLU A 15 10.29 2.59 2.45
CA GLU A 15 9.25 2.14 1.53
C GLU A 15 8.33 3.31 1.14
N TRP A 16 8.02 4.19 2.08
CA TRP A 16 7.26 5.39 1.78
C TRP A 16 7.97 6.24 0.74
N SER A 17 9.26 6.55 0.94
CA SER A 17 10.03 7.39 0.02
C SER A 17 10.10 6.80 -1.38
N GLN A 18 10.33 5.48 -1.49
CA GLN A 18 10.36 4.81 -2.78
C GLN A 18 9.01 4.88 -3.50
N HIS A 19 7.94 4.55 -2.80
CA HIS A 19 6.62 4.50 -3.42
C HIS A 19 6.02 5.89 -3.65
N GLU A 20 6.45 6.89 -2.89
CA GLU A 20 6.10 8.28 -3.16
C GLU A 20 6.66 8.73 -4.52
N ALA A 21 7.93 8.44 -4.79
CA ALA A 21 8.55 8.76 -6.07
C ALA A 21 7.89 8.00 -7.23
N ILE A 22 7.64 6.71 -7.05
CA ILE A 22 6.95 5.88 -8.04
C ILE A 22 5.52 6.41 -8.28
N GLY A 23 4.82 6.74 -7.22
CA GLY A 23 3.46 7.27 -7.29
C GLY A 23 3.38 8.53 -8.14
N ARG A 24 4.29 9.47 -7.91
CA ARG A 24 4.35 10.69 -8.73
C ARG A 24 4.65 10.38 -10.20
N ALA A 25 5.57 9.44 -10.44
CA ALA A 25 5.94 9.05 -11.80
C ALA A 25 4.77 8.42 -12.57
N VAL A 26 3.87 7.71 -11.89
CA VAL A 26 2.70 7.08 -12.54
C VAL A 26 1.44 7.94 -12.47
N GLY A 27 1.52 9.16 -11.96
CA GLY A 27 0.43 10.13 -12.05
C GLY A 27 -0.37 10.41 -10.79
N LEU A 28 0.05 9.91 -9.63
CA LEU A 28 -0.60 10.30 -8.38
C LEU A 28 -0.33 11.78 -8.10
N THR A 29 -1.38 12.50 -7.72
CA THR A 29 -1.28 13.92 -7.37
C THR A 29 -0.80 14.07 -5.92
N GLU A 30 -0.39 15.29 -5.55
CA GLU A 30 -0.04 15.57 -4.16
C GLU A 30 -1.24 15.35 -3.23
N PHE A 31 -2.45 15.60 -3.71
CA PHE A 31 -3.67 15.30 -2.99
C PHE A 31 -3.79 13.81 -2.68
N ASP A 32 -3.52 12.96 -3.68
CA ASP A 32 -3.59 11.50 -3.54
C ASP A 32 -2.54 10.99 -2.55
N ILE A 33 -1.32 11.51 -2.64
CA ILE A 33 -0.21 11.11 -1.76
C ILE A 33 -0.49 11.53 -0.32
N ALA A 34 -0.98 12.74 -0.12
CA ALA A 34 -1.39 13.19 1.22
C ALA A 34 -2.52 12.33 1.78
N ALA A 35 -3.47 11.94 0.94
CA ALA A 35 -4.56 11.05 1.35
C ALA A 35 -4.03 9.69 1.81
N ALA A 36 -3.05 9.13 1.10
CA ALA A 36 -2.41 7.87 1.50
C ALA A 36 -1.71 7.99 2.84
N HIS A 37 -1.04 9.10 3.10
CA HIS A 37 -0.35 9.35 4.37
C HIS A 37 -1.35 9.47 5.52
N GLU A 38 -2.41 10.23 5.32
CA GLU A 38 -3.40 10.53 6.36
C GLU A 38 -4.46 9.45 6.54
N GLY A 39 -4.65 8.58 5.54
CA GLY A 39 -5.75 7.61 5.53
C GLY A 39 -7.08 8.24 5.13
N ARG A 40 -7.03 9.34 4.40
CA ARG A 40 -8.23 10.08 4.00
C ARG A 40 -8.78 9.49 2.71
N ILE A 41 -10.05 9.08 2.74
CA ILE A 41 -10.73 8.53 1.57
C ILE A 41 -11.60 9.57 0.84
N ALA A 42 -11.94 10.66 1.51
CA ALA A 42 -12.75 11.72 0.91
C ALA A 42 -12.04 12.36 -0.29
N GLY A 43 -12.74 12.52 -1.38
CA GLY A 43 -12.20 13.13 -2.59
C GLY A 43 -11.41 12.20 -3.49
N LEU A 44 -11.22 10.93 -3.11
CA LEU A 44 -10.58 9.93 -3.96
C LEU A 44 -11.63 9.25 -4.84
N ASP A 45 -11.25 8.92 -6.08
CA ASP A 45 -12.09 8.07 -6.90
C ASP A 45 -12.14 6.64 -6.33
N ILE A 46 -13.07 5.84 -6.83
CA ILE A 46 -13.31 4.50 -6.28
C ILE A 46 -12.08 3.59 -6.39
N ALA A 47 -11.30 3.72 -7.45
CA ALA A 47 -10.10 2.89 -7.64
C ALA A 47 -9.03 3.25 -6.62
N LEU A 48 -8.73 4.54 -6.45
CA LEU A 48 -7.73 4.99 -5.47
C LEU A 48 -8.18 4.70 -4.04
N ARG A 49 -9.44 4.95 -3.75
CA ARG A 49 -10.01 4.64 -2.44
C ARG A 49 -9.89 3.15 -2.11
N SER A 50 -10.24 2.29 -3.06
CA SER A 50 -10.17 0.84 -2.85
C SER A 50 -8.73 0.38 -2.62
N ALA A 51 -7.78 0.91 -3.39
CA ALA A 51 -6.37 0.60 -3.21
C ALA A 51 -5.84 1.08 -1.86
N LEU A 52 -6.22 2.26 -1.41
CA LEU A 52 -5.85 2.77 -0.09
C LEU A 52 -6.37 1.85 1.01
N GLU A 53 -7.64 1.46 0.92
CA GLU A 53 -8.25 0.57 1.91
C GLU A 53 -7.62 -0.82 1.92
N VAL A 54 -7.17 -1.33 0.76
CA VAL A 54 -6.41 -2.59 0.71
C VAL A 54 -5.09 -2.44 1.48
N GLY A 55 -4.34 -1.38 1.24
CA GLY A 55 -3.09 -1.13 1.96
C GLY A 55 -3.29 -1.07 3.47
N GLU A 56 -4.33 -0.41 3.91
CA GLU A 56 -4.66 -0.33 5.33
C GLU A 56 -5.06 -1.68 5.92
N SER A 57 -5.90 -2.45 5.22
CA SER A 57 -6.30 -3.79 5.66
C SER A 57 -5.12 -4.74 5.78
N VAL A 58 -4.25 -4.77 4.76
CA VAL A 58 -3.07 -5.63 4.78
C VAL A 58 -2.12 -5.25 5.91
N ALA A 59 -2.01 -3.96 6.23
CA ALA A 59 -1.17 -3.49 7.33
C ALA A 59 -1.68 -3.95 8.69
N ARG A 60 -2.98 -4.04 8.86
CA ARG A 60 -3.61 -4.29 10.17
C ARG A 60 -3.99 -5.74 10.40
N GLU A 61 -4.46 -6.42 9.37
CA GLU A 61 -5.04 -7.76 9.48
C GLU A 61 -4.65 -8.63 8.29
N PRO A 62 -4.58 -9.96 8.45
CA PRO A 62 -4.43 -10.85 7.30
C PRO A 62 -5.74 -10.89 6.50
N GLY A 63 -5.64 -10.70 5.20
CA GLY A 63 -6.78 -10.76 4.30
C GLY A 63 -7.58 -9.48 4.22
N LEU A 64 -8.62 -9.50 3.40
CA LEU A 64 -9.49 -8.35 3.17
C LEU A 64 -10.88 -8.63 3.71
N PRO A 65 -11.59 -7.59 4.22
CA PRO A 65 -13.02 -7.72 4.48
C PRO A 65 -13.76 -8.11 3.20
N ALA A 66 -14.82 -8.90 3.34
CA ALA A 66 -15.55 -9.43 2.18
C ALA A 66 -16.09 -8.33 1.25
N ASN A 67 -16.59 -7.24 1.80
CA ASN A 67 -17.11 -6.13 1.01
C ASN A 67 -16.01 -5.42 0.22
N LEU A 68 -14.82 -5.28 0.80
CA LEU A 68 -13.69 -4.68 0.11
C LEU A 68 -13.20 -5.60 -1.02
N LEU A 69 -13.09 -6.90 -0.76
CA LEU A 69 -12.72 -7.88 -1.78
C LEU A 69 -13.69 -7.83 -2.96
N THR A 70 -14.99 -7.84 -2.69
CA THR A 70 -16.02 -7.76 -3.73
C THR A 70 -15.87 -6.50 -4.57
N ARG A 71 -15.62 -5.36 -3.94
CA ARG A 71 -15.43 -4.09 -4.64
C ARG A 71 -14.18 -4.11 -5.52
N CYS A 72 -13.07 -4.66 -5.01
CA CYS A 72 -11.83 -4.78 -5.77
C CYS A 72 -12.02 -5.70 -6.98
N LEU A 73 -12.67 -6.84 -6.82
CA LEU A 73 -12.94 -7.75 -7.93
C LEU A 73 -13.79 -7.08 -9.02
N ARG A 74 -14.75 -6.28 -8.61
CA ARG A 74 -15.60 -5.55 -9.57
C ARG A 74 -14.82 -4.49 -10.35
N TRP A 75 -13.94 -3.74 -9.69
CA TRP A 75 -13.26 -2.60 -10.31
C TRP A 75 -11.94 -2.97 -10.98
N PHE A 76 -11.22 -3.96 -10.47
CA PHE A 76 -9.89 -4.32 -10.97
C PHE A 76 -9.87 -5.69 -11.68
N GLY A 77 -10.85 -6.54 -11.44
CA GLY A 77 -10.83 -7.93 -11.89
C GLY A 77 -9.98 -8.81 -10.98
N GLU A 78 -10.01 -10.11 -11.26
CA GLU A 78 -9.36 -11.11 -10.40
C GLU A 78 -7.84 -10.97 -10.39
N GLU A 79 -7.23 -10.86 -11.57
CA GLU A 79 -5.77 -10.80 -11.69
C GLU A 79 -5.17 -9.57 -11.02
N GLU A 80 -5.73 -8.39 -11.29
CA GLU A 80 -5.25 -7.14 -10.66
C GLU A 80 -5.52 -7.12 -9.16
N THR A 81 -6.64 -7.68 -8.72
CA THR A 81 -6.94 -7.79 -7.29
C THR A 81 -5.93 -8.68 -6.57
N ASP A 82 -5.57 -9.81 -7.16
CA ASP A 82 -4.54 -10.69 -6.60
C ASP A 82 -3.23 -9.96 -6.44
N THR A 83 -2.79 -9.23 -7.46
CA THR A 83 -1.56 -8.43 -7.40
C THR A 83 -1.66 -7.35 -6.33
N LEU A 84 -2.79 -6.68 -6.24
CA LEU A 84 -3.02 -5.60 -5.29
C LEU A 84 -2.93 -6.09 -3.84
N VAL A 85 -3.36 -7.32 -3.57
CA VAL A 85 -3.29 -7.92 -2.24
C VAL A 85 -1.91 -8.50 -1.94
N LEU A 86 -1.33 -9.22 -2.92
CA LEU A 86 -0.06 -9.93 -2.72
C LEU A 86 1.13 -8.98 -2.56
N ALA A 87 1.20 -7.90 -3.35
CA ALA A 87 2.33 -6.98 -3.29
C ALA A 87 2.47 -6.30 -1.92
N PRO A 88 1.40 -5.68 -1.35
CA PRO A 88 1.49 -5.13 -0.01
C PRO A 88 1.81 -6.17 1.07
N GLY A 89 1.26 -7.36 0.96
CA GLY A 89 1.55 -8.45 1.89
C GLY A 89 3.02 -8.86 1.88
N TYR A 90 3.59 -8.97 0.70
CA TYR A 90 5.02 -9.26 0.54
C TYR A 90 5.89 -8.17 1.16
N HIS A 91 5.60 -6.91 0.88
CA HIS A 91 6.33 -5.77 1.44
C HIS A 91 6.24 -5.72 2.95
N ARG A 92 5.10 -6.05 3.52
CA ARG A 92 4.95 -6.12 4.96
C ARG A 92 5.89 -7.15 5.58
N LYS A 93 6.05 -8.32 4.95
CA LYS A 93 6.99 -9.35 5.42
C LYS A 93 8.42 -8.88 5.33
N VAL A 94 8.81 -8.25 4.22
CA VAL A 94 10.16 -7.73 4.01
C VAL A 94 10.48 -6.65 5.04
N SER A 95 9.58 -5.70 5.24
CA SER A 95 9.76 -4.65 6.25
C SER A 95 9.90 -5.22 7.64
N GLY A 96 9.11 -6.25 7.97
CA GLY A 96 9.23 -6.95 9.24
C GLY A 96 10.61 -7.58 9.46
N CYS A 97 11.17 -8.18 8.42
CA CYS A 97 12.52 -8.72 8.46
C CYS A 97 13.57 -7.63 8.69
N MET A 98 13.46 -6.52 7.97
CA MET A 98 14.38 -5.40 8.11
C MET A 98 14.37 -4.84 9.53
N VAL A 99 13.18 -4.63 10.09
CA VAL A 99 13.04 -4.14 11.46
C VAL A 99 13.57 -5.15 12.47
N SER A 100 13.21 -6.43 12.31
CA SER A 100 13.63 -7.50 13.25
C SER A 100 15.13 -7.67 13.33
N PHE A 101 15.81 -7.56 12.19
CA PHE A 101 17.27 -7.68 12.13
C PHE A 101 17.98 -6.34 12.20
N ARG A 102 17.24 -5.24 12.33
CA ARG A 102 17.77 -3.87 12.37
C ARG A 102 18.65 -3.55 11.17
N LEU A 103 18.25 -4.05 10.00
CA LEU A 103 18.97 -3.81 8.76
C LEU A 103 18.69 -2.42 8.22
N GLN A 104 19.71 -1.81 7.62
CA GLN A 104 19.51 -0.61 6.82
C GLN A 104 19.09 -1.00 5.42
N PRO A 105 18.31 -0.17 4.71
CA PRO A 105 17.85 -0.51 3.35
C PRO A 105 18.98 -0.88 2.39
N GLU A 106 20.10 -0.18 2.44
CA GLU A 106 21.28 -0.44 1.61
C GLU A 106 21.89 -1.80 1.91
N GLU A 107 21.93 -2.20 3.16
CA GLU A 107 22.43 -3.51 3.59
C GLU A 107 21.51 -4.62 3.15
N ALA A 108 20.21 -4.41 3.22
CA ALA A 108 19.20 -5.38 2.82
C ALA A 108 19.18 -5.59 1.30
N LEU A 109 19.53 -4.58 0.52
CA LEU A 109 19.53 -4.62 -0.95
C LEU A 109 20.90 -4.99 -1.52
N GLY A 110 21.93 -4.79 -0.75
CA GLY A 110 23.31 -5.11 -1.14
C GLY A 110 23.61 -6.56 -1.01
#